data_dfa36e67bed5df6f6cac5c1aa0af662f
#
_entry.id   dfa36e67bed5df6f6cac5c1aa0af662f
#
_cell.length_a   1.000
_cell.length_b   1.000
_cell.length_c   1.000
_cell.angle_alpha   90.00
_cell.angle_beta   90.00
_cell.angle_gamma   90.00
#
_symmetry.space_group_name_H-M   'P 1'
#
loop_
_entity.id
_entity.type
_entity.pdbx_description
1 polymer ?
#
loop_
_entity_poly.entity_id
_entity_poly.type
_entity_poly.pdbx_seq_one_letter_code
_entity_poly.pdbx_strand_id
1 'polypeptide(L)'
;LVTQDDIDNTINKIRDRPLDETAISKGLQQTRHMQLAEITDNFDPARDKGDLVAGDYAVDPLIWEIRRERRMEFVYEHSRLLDLKRWKKLHYMNNKTYPDTMLGLWIDLKAELPNYLEEDNIGITTVAVPDGNGYKYITYDGTNADEMKGFYVPEAAEARDDFSDRSYLAPVGEAQINEYNAKGYKLTQTTLW
;
A
#
# COMPACT_ATOMS: atom_id res chain seq x y z
N LEU A 1 -19.19 18.06 -10.51
CA LEU A 1 -19.24 16.64 -10.89
C LEU A 1 -18.07 16.37 -11.83
N VAL A 2 -17.35 15.26 -11.61
CA VAL A 2 -16.27 14.81 -12.50
C VAL A 2 -16.90 14.33 -13.82
N THR A 3 -16.27 14.67 -14.93
CA THR A 3 -16.70 14.27 -16.27
C THR A 3 -15.69 13.27 -16.88
N GLN A 4 -16.07 12.62 -17.99
CA GLN A 4 -15.10 11.77 -18.72
C GLN A 4 -13.93 12.59 -19.25
N ASP A 5 -14.17 13.82 -19.68
CA ASP A 5 -13.11 14.73 -20.13
C ASP A 5 -12.07 15.05 -19.05
N ASP A 6 -12.50 15.19 -17.79
CA ASP A 6 -11.57 15.34 -16.66
C ASP A 6 -10.69 14.10 -16.50
N ILE A 7 -11.25 12.89 -16.65
CA ILE A 7 -10.50 11.63 -16.57
C ILE A 7 -9.54 11.50 -17.76
N ASP A 8 -9.97 11.87 -18.96
CA ASP A 8 -9.14 11.78 -20.16
C ASP A 8 -7.98 12.76 -20.12
N ASN A 9 -8.20 13.95 -19.56
CA ASN A 9 -7.14 14.97 -19.42
C ASN A 9 -6.20 14.73 -18.21
N THR A 10 -6.48 13.77 -17.35
CA THR A 10 -5.67 13.43 -16.16
C THR A 10 -5.20 11.98 -16.18
N ILE A 11 -6.02 11.06 -15.70
CA ILE A 11 -5.67 9.65 -15.51
C ILE A 11 -5.32 8.96 -16.84
N ASN A 12 -6.18 9.13 -17.87
CA ASN A 12 -5.95 8.50 -19.15
C ASN A 12 -4.71 9.05 -19.86
N LYS A 13 -4.39 10.31 -19.64
CA LYS A 13 -3.15 10.90 -20.13
C LYS A 13 -1.90 10.28 -19.50
N ILE A 14 -1.98 9.87 -18.23
CA ILE A 14 -0.92 9.12 -17.57
C ILE A 14 -0.82 7.71 -18.18
N ARG A 15 -1.96 7.07 -18.41
CA ARG A 15 -2.04 5.72 -19.00
C ARG A 15 -1.60 5.68 -20.48
N ASP A 16 -1.64 6.81 -21.17
CA ASP A 16 -1.15 6.95 -22.55
C ASP A 16 0.38 7.04 -22.66
N ARG A 17 1.10 7.13 -21.55
CA ARG A 17 2.57 7.10 -21.58
C ARG A 17 3.06 5.81 -22.25
N PRO A 18 3.98 5.90 -23.23
CA PRO A 18 4.50 4.73 -23.91
C PRO A 18 5.18 3.79 -22.91
N LEU A 19 5.01 2.50 -23.11
CA LEU A 19 5.75 1.48 -22.36
C LEU A 19 7.22 1.49 -22.77
N ASP A 20 8.08 1.17 -21.81
CA ASP A 20 9.49 0.88 -22.07
C ASP A 20 9.65 -0.33 -23.00
N GLU A 21 10.69 -0.32 -23.84
CA GLU A 21 10.97 -1.40 -24.81
C GLU A 21 11.13 -2.76 -24.12
N THR A 22 11.73 -2.78 -22.93
CA THR A 22 11.90 -4.00 -22.12
C THR A 22 10.54 -4.53 -21.66
N ALA A 23 9.63 -3.63 -21.24
CA ALA A 23 8.28 -4.00 -20.84
C ALA A 23 7.50 -4.62 -22.01
N ILE A 24 7.61 -4.01 -23.20
CA ILE A 24 6.99 -4.52 -24.42
C ILE A 24 7.56 -5.92 -24.79
N SER A 25 8.88 -6.09 -24.72
CA SER A 25 9.54 -7.36 -25.01
C SER A 25 9.12 -8.49 -24.06
N LYS A 26 8.71 -8.17 -22.84
CA LYS A 26 8.15 -9.09 -21.85
C LYS A 26 6.64 -9.33 -22.00
N GLY A 27 6.02 -8.78 -23.04
CA GLY A 27 4.59 -8.97 -23.33
C GLY A 27 3.66 -8.10 -22.45
N LEU A 28 4.17 -7.10 -21.73
CA LEU A 28 3.33 -6.19 -21.00
C LEU A 28 2.52 -5.31 -21.95
N GLN A 29 1.29 -5.05 -21.56
CA GLN A 29 0.36 -4.22 -22.32
C GLN A 29 0.09 -2.92 -21.59
N GLN A 30 -0.20 -1.87 -22.35
CA GLN A 30 -0.60 -0.59 -21.80
C GLN A 30 -1.90 -0.71 -21.00
N THR A 31 -1.97 -0.02 -19.87
CA THR A 31 -3.19 -0.02 -19.04
C THR A 31 -4.35 0.60 -19.81
N ARG A 32 -5.48 -0.10 -19.84
CA ARG A 32 -6.71 0.38 -20.52
C ARG A 32 -7.16 1.73 -19.94
N HIS A 33 -7.68 2.59 -20.80
CA HIS A 33 -8.31 3.84 -20.37
C HIS A 33 -9.43 3.60 -19.37
N MET A 34 -9.50 4.48 -18.39
CA MET A 34 -10.60 4.50 -17.42
C MET A 34 -11.83 5.14 -18.07
N GLN A 35 -12.95 4.46 -17.97
CA GLN A 35 -14.25 4.95 -18.43
C GLN A 35 -15.13 5.26 -17.23
N LEU A 36 -15.53 6.51 -17.06
CA LEU A 36 -16.34 6.95 -15.93
C LEU A 36 -17.65 6.15 -15.79
N ALA A 37 -18.27 5.81 -16.89
CA ALA A 37 -19.52 5.05 -16.92
C ALA A 37 -19.40 3.61 -16.40
N GLU A 38 -18.18 3.04 -16.38
CA GLU A 38 -17.90 1.70 -15.86
C GLU A 38 -17.68 1.69 -14.35
N ILE A 39 -17.36 2.84 -13.74
CA ILE A 39 -17.02 2.94 -12.32
C ILE A 39 -18.31 2.92 -11.50
N THR A 40 -18.71 1.73 -11.13
CA THR A 40 -19.91 1.46 -10.30
C THR A 40 -19.49 0.94 -8.93
N ASP A 41 -20.44 0.73 -8.03
CA ASP A 41 -20.21 0.16 -6.71
C ASP A 41 -19.50 -1.20 -6.72
N ASN A 42 -19.63 -1.95 -7.80
CA ASN A 42 -19.05 -3.27 -7.97
C ASN A 42 -17.89 -3.31 -8.97
N PHE A 43 -17.39 -2.17 -9.41
CA PHE A 43 -16.28 -2.09 -10.37
C PHE A 43 -15.01 -2.73 -9.83
N ASP A 44 -14.64 -2.39 -8.59
CA ASP A 44 -13.54 -3.01 -7.89
C ASP A 44 -14.05 -3.73 -6.63
N PRO A 45 -13.98 -5.08 -6.58
CA PRO A 45 -14.42 -5.85 -5.41
C PRO A 45 -13.59 -5.55 -4.15
N ALA A 46 -12.34 -5.09 -4.31
CA ALA A 46 -11.45 -4.70 -3.21
C ALA A 46 -11.75 -3.29 -2.66
N ARG A 47 -12.72 -2.58 -3.23
CA ARG A 47 -13.09 -1.25 -2.74
C ARG A 47 -13.47 -1.29 -1.27
N ASP A 48 -12.93 -0.36 -0.52
CA ASP A 48 -13.25 -0.16 0.89
C ASP A 48 -14.72 0.28 1.03
N LYS A 49 -15.52 -0.61 1.61
CA LYS A 49 -16.94 -0.39 1.91
C LYS A 49 -17.17 0.21 3.30
N GLY A 50 -16.09 0.48 4.01
CA GLY A 50 -16.12 1.00 5.37
C GLY A 50 -16.63 -0.01 6.41
N ASP A 51 -16.53 0.38 7.65
CA ASP A 51 -17.17 -0.28 8.79
C ASP A 51 -17.85 0.78 9.66
N LEU A 52 -19.14 0.95 9.45
CA LEU A 52 -19.92 1.96 10.18
C LEU A 52 -19.96 1.69 11.69
N VAL A 53 -19.82 0.43 12.12
CA VAL A 53 -19.79 0.07 13.54
C VAL A 53 -18.47 0.53 14.17
N ALA A 54 -17.36 0.39 13.44
CA ALA A 54 -16.06 0.89 13.85
C ALA A 54 -15.87 2.40 13.56
N GLY A 55 -16.87 3.08 12.99
CA GLY A 55 -16.79 4.49 12.62
C GLY A 55 -15.97 4.79 11.39
N ASP A 56 -15.72 3.76 10.57
CA ASP A 56 -14.99 3.89 9.32
C ASP A 56 -15.95 4.14 8.14
N TYR A 57 -15.60 5.08 7.27
CA TYR A 57 -16.43 5.47 6.13
C TYR A 57 -16.14 4.65 4.88
N ALA A 58 -17.19 4.34 4.11
CA ALA A 58 -17.06 3.76 2.78
C ALA A 58 -16.42 4.76 1.81
N VAL A 59 -15.53 4.28 0.97
CA VAL A 59 -14.92 5.11 -0.07
C VAL A 59 -15.78 5.05 -1.33
N ASP A 60 -16.15 6.22 -1.87
CA ASP A 60 -16.85 6.32 -3.15
C ASP A 60 -16.08 5.60 -4.27
N PRO A 61 -16.74 4.90 -5.20
CA PRO A 61 -16.07 4.12 -6.25
C PRO A 61 -15.09 4.93 -7.09
N LEU A 62 -15.45 6.14 -7.50
CA LEU A 62 -14.57 7.00 -8.29
C LEU A 62 -13.37 7.48 -7.44
N ILE A 63 -13.62 7.86 -6.19
CA ILE A 63 -12.54 8.26 -5.26
C ILE A 63 -11.60 7.08 -5.00
N TRP A 64 -12.11 5.85 -4.94
CA TRP A 64 -11.29 4.65 -4.81
C TRP A 64 -10.33 4.49 -5.99
N GLU A 65 -10.85 4.60 -7.22
CA GLU A 65 -10.03 4.49 -8.44
C GLU A 65 -8.99 5.63 -8.53
N ILE A 66 -9.36 6.87 -8.22
CA ILE A 66 -8.42 7.99 -8.17
C ILE A 66 -7.31 7.74 -7.14
N ARG A 67 -7.64 7.20 -5.97
CA ARG A 67 -6.66 6.85 -4.94
C ARG A 67 -5.76 5.70 -5.39
N ARG A 68 -6.30 4.73 -6.14
CA ARG A 68 -5.54 3.63 -6.72
C ARG A 68 -4.54 4.15 -7.76
N GLU A 69 -4.96 4.96 -8.70
CA GLU A 69 -4.06 5.59 -9.69
C GLU A 69 -2.97 6.41 -9.00
N ARG A 70 -3.35 7.23 -8.02
CA ARG A 70 -2.39 7.99 -7.24
C ARG A 70 -1.36 7.10 -6.54
N ARG A 71 -1.79 5.97 -5.98
CA ARG A 71 -0.88 5.01 -5.34
C ARG A 71 0.12 4.44 -6.35
N MET A 72 -0.35 4.11 -7.55
CA MET A 72 0.52 3.55 -8.60
C MET A 72 1.50 4.59 -9.13
N GLU A 73 1.05 5.81 -9.34
CA GLU A 73 1.89 6.89 -9.86
C GLU A 73 2.99 7.32 -8.89
N PHE A 74 2.67 7.38 -7.59
CA PHE A 74 3.60 7.81 -6.55
C PHE A 74 4.31 6.65 -5.82
N VAL A 75 4.51 5.52 -6.50
CA VAL A 75 5.37 4.44 -5.97
C VAL A 75 6.78 4.99 -5.74
N TYR A 76 7.35 4.73 -4.55
CA TYR A 76 8.64 5.26 -4.05
C TYR A 76 8.71 6.77 -3.75
N GLU A 77 7.61 7.50 -3.87
CA GLU A 77 7.61 8.95 -3.60
C GLU A 77 7.25 9.33 -2.16
N HIS A 78 7.21 8.37 -1.25
CA HIS A 78 6.94 8.53 0.19
C HIS A 78 5.62 9.27 0.54
N SER A 79 4.72 9.48 -0.42
CA SER A 79 3.45 10.20 -0.20
C SER A 79 2.38 9.37 0.52
N ARG A 80 2.50 8.02 0.50
CA ARG A 80 1.45 7.10 0.94
C ARG A 80 1.01 7.29 2.39
N LEU A 81 1.96 7.47 3.31
CA LEU A 81 1.64 7.66 4.73
C LEU A 81 0.82 8.95 4.95
N LEU A 82 1.20 10.03 4.28
CA LEU A 82 0.46 11.31 4.35
C LEU A 82 -0.95 11.18 3.79
N ASP A 83 -1.11 10.45 2.69
CA ASP A 83 -2.40 10.17 2.09
C ASP A 83 -3.31 9.38 3.06
N LEU A 84 -2.80 8.30 3.65
CA LEU A 84 -3.55 7.49 4.61
C LEU A 84 -3.93 8.29 5.86
N LYS A 85 -3.04 9.14 6.37
CA LYS A 85 -3.33 10.05 7.49
C LYS A 85 -4.45 11.04 7.11
N ARG A 86 -4.34 11.70 5.95
CA ARG A 86 -5.32 12.66 5.46
C ARG A 86 -6.69 12.04 5.22
N TRP A 87 -6.73 10.78 4.77
CA TRP A 87 -7.96 10.03 4.51
C TRP A 87 -8.52 9.31 5.74
N LYS A 88 -7.86 9.41 6.90
CA LYS A 88 -8.19 8.62 8.09
C LYS A 88 -8.26 7.10 7.81
N LYS A 89 -7.31 6.59 7.05
CA LYS A 89 -7.25 5.18 6.62
C LYS A 89 -5.93 4.51 7.02
N LEU A 90 -5.32 4.91 8.16
CA LEU A 90 -4.08 4.28 8.65
C LEU A 90 -4.24 2.79 8.92
N HIS A 91 -5.45 2.32 9.22
CA HIS A 91 -5.72 0.90 9.41
C HIS A 91 -5.41 0.04 8.18
N TYR A 92 -5.33 0.60 6.96
CA TYR A 92 -4.83 -0.13 5.79
C TYR A 92 -3.38 -0.63 5.95
N MET A 93 -2.63 -0.06 6.87
CA MET A 93 -1.27 -0.49 7.19
C MET A 93 -1.22 -1.55 8.29
N ASN A 94 -2.36 -1.96 8.82
CA ASN A 94 -2.43 -3.05 9.79
C ASN A 94 -2.24 -4.39 9.06
N ASN A 95 -1.05 -4.96 9.18
CA ASN A 95 -0.70 -6.19 8.49
C ASN A 95 -1.29 -7.47 9.12
N LYS A 96 -1.93 -7.36 10.28
CA LYS A 96 -2.73 -8.47 10.84
C LYS A 96 -4.03 -8.63 10.07
N THR A 97 -4.63 -7.50 9.66
CA THR A 97 -5.88 -7.47 8.87
C THR A 97 -5.60 -7.53 7.36
N TYR A 98 -4.52 -6.89 6.91
CA TYR A 98 -4.10 -6.79 5.51
C TYR A 98 -2.65 -7.30 5.36
N PRO A 99 -2.43 -8.62 5.44
CA PRO A 99 -1.09 -9.21 5.42
C PRO A 99 -0.31 -8.89 4.13
N ASP A 100 -0.99 -8.68 3.02
CA ASP A 100 -0.43 -8.26 1.73
C ASP A 100 0.32 -6.91 1.79
N THR A 101 0.05 -6.06 2.78
CA THR A 101 0.73 -4.76 2.93
C THR A 101 2.22 -4.88 3.25
N MET A 102 2.67 -6.05 3.70
CA MET A 102 4.07 -6.33 4.03
C MET A 102 4.74 -7.26 3.02
N LEU A 103 4.01 -7.70 2.00
CA LEU A 103 4.58 -8.54 0.95
C LEU A 103 5.31 -7.69 -0.08
N GLY A 104 6.44 -8.22 -0.56
CA GLY A 104 7.23 -7.65 -1.64
C GLY A 104 6.67 -8.01 -3.02
N LEU A 105 7.55 -7.94 -4.02
CA LEU A 105 7.21 -8.31 -5.39
C LEU A 105 6.97 -9.83 -5.52
N TRP A 106 6.13 -10.20 -6.48
CA TRP A 106 6.06 -11.59 -6.93
C TRP A 106 7.34 -11.94 -7.69
N ILE A 107 8.01 -12.99 -7.28
CA ILE A 107 9.30 -13.40 -7.83
C ILE A 107 9.40 -14.92 -7.93
N ASP A 108 10.05 -15.41 -8.95
CA ASP A 108 10.54 -16.78 -9.04
C ASP A 108 12.05 -16.75 -8.69
N LEU A 109 12.37 -16.98 -7.41
CA LEU A 109 13.74 -16.84 -6.92
C LEU A 109 14.72 -17.77 -7.63
N LYS A 110 14.29 -19.00 -7.95
CA LYS A 110 15.16 -19.94 -8.69
C LYS A 110 15.47 -19.47 -10.10
N ALA A 111 14.49 -18.91 -10.80
CA ALA A 111 14.65 -18.49 -12.18
C ALA A 111 15.30 -17.11 -12.33
N GLU A 112 14.95 -16.18 -11.44
CA GLU A 112 15.32 -14.77 -11.56
C GLU A 112 16.55 -14.40 -10.73
N LEU A 113 16.71 -15.01 -9.55
CA LEU A 113 17.81 -14.75 -8.62
C LEU A 113 18.40 -16.06 -8.05
N PRO A 114 18.93 -16.98 -8.89
CA PRO A 114 19.38 -18.29 -8.42
C PRO A 114 20.49 -18.19 -7.35
N ASN A 115 21.36 -17.18 -7.44
CA ASN A 115 22.42 -16.95 -6.45
C ASN A 115 21.92 -16.45 -5.09
N TYR A 116 20.64 -16.15 -4.96
CA TYR A 116 20.01 -15.78 -3.70
C TYR A 116 19.60 -17.01 -2.87
N LEU A 117 19.50 -18.18 -3.50
CA LEU A 117 19.15 -19.45 -2.84
C LEU A 117 20.42 -20.23 -2.46
N GLU A 118 21.24 -19.63 -1.59
CA GLU A 118 22.48 -20.20 -1.08
C GLU A 118 22.34 -20.58 0.41
N GLU A 119 23.35 -21.24 0.98
CA GLU A 119 23.33 -21.72 2.39
C GLU A 119 23.01 -20.61 3.39
N ASP A 120 23.55 -19.40 3.19
CA ASP A 120 23.35 -18.25 4.09
C ASP A 120 21.87 -17.78 4.14
N ASN A 121 21.06 -18.18 3.19
CA ASN A 121 19.66 -17.81 3.08
C ASN A 121 18.68 -18.92 3.51
N ILE A 122 19.19 -20.06 3.96
CA ILE A 122 18.39 -21.16 4.51
C ILE A 122 17.73 -20.71 5.81
N GLY A 123 16.42 -20.91 5.92
CA GLY A 123 15.62 -20.53 7.09
C GLY A 123 15.28 -19.04 7.19
N ILE A 124 15.83 -18.19 6.31
CA ILE A 124 15.63 -16.74 6.31
C ILE A 124 14.71 -16.32 5.16
N THR A 125 14.99 -16.80 3.96
CA THR A 125 14.23 -16.42 2.76
C THR A 125 12.88 -17.09 2.73
N THR A 126 11.82 -16.28 2.68
CA THR A 126 10.44 -16.75 2.66
C THR A 126 9.66 -16.11 1.51
N VAL A 127 8.81 -16.89 0.87
CA VAL A 127 7.81 -16.41 -0.10
C VAL A 127 6.40 -16.72 0.40
N ALA A 128 5.45 -15.89 0.04
CA ALA A 128 4.03 -16.04 0.34
C ALA A 128 3.26 -16.35 -0.93
N VAL A 129 2.52 -17.46 -0.94
CA VAL A 129 1.73 -17.91 -2.08
C VAL A 129 0.26 -17.84 -1.72
N PRO A 130 -0.62 -17.19 -2.52
CA PRO A 130 -2.05 -17.19 -2.28
C PRO A 130 -2.61 -18.62 -2.22
N ASP A 131 -3.41 -18.94 -1.20
CA ASP A 131 -3.99 -20.28 -1.01
C ASP A 131 -5.53 -20.28 -1.02
N GLY A 132 -6.16 -19.16 -1.40
CA GLY A 132 -7.62 -19.01 -1.41
C GLY A 132 -8.22 -18.54 -0.09
N ASN A 133 -7.51 -18.67 1.03
CA ASN A 133 -7.91 -18.17 2.34
C ASN A 133 -6.93 -17.12 2.90
N GLY A 134 -5.93 -16.77 2.13
CA GLY A 134 -4.88 -15.85 2.51
C GLY A 134 -3.57 -16.22 1.83
N TYR A 135 -2.53 -16.48 2.62
CA TYR A 135 -1.22 -16.82 2.12
C TYR A 135 -0.62 -18.03 2.84
N LYS A 136 -0.10 -18.98 2.06
CA LYS A 136 0.81 -20.01 2.54
C LYS A 136 2.24 -19.45 2.47
N TYR A 137 2.95 -19.49 3.58
CA TYR A 137 4.35 -19.07 3.66
C TYR A 137 5.27 -20.28 3.44
N ILE A 138 6.23 -20.15 2.53
CA ILE A 138 7.22 -21.19 2.19
C ILE A 138 8.60 -20.58 2.46
N THR A 139 9.32 -21.17 3.41
CA THR A 139 10.69 -20.75 3.74
C THR A 139 11.70 -21.69 3.04
N TYR A 140 12.79 -21.13 2.53
CA TYR A 140 13.86 -21.87 1.88
C TYR A 140 14.56 -22.77 2.91
N ASP A 141 14.65 -24.07 2.61
CA ASP A 141 15.26 -25.08 3.47
C ASP A 141 16.55 -25.70 2.87
N GLY A 142 17.05 -25.16 1.77
CA GLY A 142 18.21 -25.68 1.04
C GLY A 142 17.86 -26.72 -0.04
N THR A 143 16.65 -27.26 -0.05
CA THR A 143 16.22 -28.32 -1.00
C THR A 143 15.01 -27.94 -1.83
N ASN A 144 14.18 -27.01 -1.35
CA ASN A 144 12.89 -26.64 -1.95
C ASN A 144 12.97 -25.43 -2.92
N ALA A 145 14.09 -25.23 -3.60
CA ALA A 145 14.28 -24.11 -4.53
C ALA A 145 13.18 -23.99 -5.60
N ASP A 146 12.59 -25.11 -6.03
CA ASP A 146 11.50 -25.13 -7.02
C ASP A 146 10.18 -24.56 -6.48
N GLU A 147 10.01 -24.52 -5.15
CA GLU A 147 8.84 -23.97 -4.48
C GLU A 147 9.00 -22.48 -4.15
N MET A 148 10.21 -21.92 -4.31
CA MET A 148 10.53 -20.55 -3.96
C MET A 148 10.02 -19.54 -5.00
N LYS A 149 8.70 -19.59 -5.25
CA LYS A 149 7.98 -18.74 -6.18
C LYS A 149 6.73 -18.16 -5.53
N GLY A 150 6.71 -16.86 -5.37
CA GLY A 150 5.61 -16.15 -4.67
C GLY A 150 5.95 -14.71 -4.38
N PHE A 151 5.15 -14.08 -3.55
CA PHE A 151 5.47 -12.75 -3.03
C PHE A 151 6.62 -12.86 -2.02
N TYR A 152 7.69 -12.12 -2.25
CA TYR A 152 8.80 -12.06 -1.31
C TYR A 152 8.33 -11.53 0.05
N VAL A 153 8.74 -12.20 1.12
CA VAL A 153 8.44 -11.76 2.51
C VAL A 153 9.69 -11.11 3.08
N PRO A 154 9.69 -9.77 3.32
CA PRO A 154 10.83 -9.12 3.95
C PRO A 154 11.07 -9.66 5.36
N GLU A 155 12.33 -9.84 5.75
CA GLU A 155 12.71 -10.34 7.08
C GLU A 155 12.12 -9.48 8.22
N ALA A 156 12.03 -8.17 8.01
CA ALA A 156 11.47 -7.23 8.98
C ALA A 156 9.93 -7.09 8.92
N ALA A 157 9.23 -8.05 8.28
CA ALA A 157 7.76 -8.04 8.15
C ALA A 157 7.07 -8.46 9.46
N GLU A 158 7.29 -7.74 10.55
CA GLU A 158 6.65 -8.00 11.84
C GLU A 158 5.23 -7.44 11.91
N ALA A 159 4.41 -8.05 12.78
CA ALA A 159 3.08 -7.55 13.05
C ALA A 159 3.13 -6.15 13.68
N ARG A 160 2.41 -5.21 13.08
CA ARG A 160 2.32 -3.83 13.57
C ARG A 160 1.30 -3.72 14.68
N ASP A 161 1.52 -2.75 15.56
CA ASP A 161 0.53 -2.34 16.54
C ASP A 161 -0.69 -1.71 15.87
N ASP A 162 -1.84 -1.80 16.52
CA ASP A 162 -3.06 -1.19 16.04
C ASP A 162 -2.96 0.32 16.04
N PHE A 163 -3.54 0.96 15.02
CA PHE A 163 -3.58 2.41 14.90
C PHE A 163 -4.72 2.97 15.76
N SER A 164 -4.43 4.02 16.50
CA SER A 164 -5.41 4.77 17.28
C SER A 164 -5.57 6.19 16.72
N ASP A 165 -6.56 6.93 17.19
CA ASP A 165 -6.76 8.34 16.80
C ASP A 165 -5.54 9.22 17.10
N ARG A 166 -4.76 8.87 18.10
CA ARG A 166 -3.47 9.49 18.39
C ARG A 166 -2.51 9.45 17.19
N SER A 167 -2.53 8.38 16.40
CA SER A 167 -1.64 8.19 15.25
C SER A 167 -1.88 9.20 14.11
N TYR A 168 -3.05 9.83 14.08
CA TYR A 168 -3.37 10.88 13.10
C TYR A 168 -2.86 12.26 13.48
N LEU A 169 -2.47 12.46 14.75
CA LEU A 169 -2.04 13.72 15.30
C LEU A 169 -0.52 13.71 15.53
N ALA A 170 0.08 14.88 15.60
CA ALA A 170 1.45 15.04 16.02
C ALA A 170 1.50 15.74 17.38
N PRO A 171 2.37 15.29 18.31
CA PRO A 171 2.59 16.02 19.56
C PRO A 171 3.25 17.37 19.30
N VAL A 172 2.98 18.33 20.15
CA VAL A 172 3.78 19.55 20.24
C VAL A 172 4.98 19.26 21.15
N GLY A 173 6.18 19.62 20.70
CA GLY A 173 7.38 19.43 21.52
C GLY A 173 7.31 20.20 22.84
N GLU A 174 7.74 19.59 23.91
CA GLU A 174 7.73 20.20 25.25
C GLU A 174 8.50 21.53 25.28
N ALA A 175 9.61 21.63 24.58
CA ALA A 175 10.39 22.85 24.48
C ALA A 175 9.57 24.02 23.88
N GLN A 176 8.77 23.76 22.85
CA GLN A 176 7.88 24.75 22.24
C GLN A 176 6.79 25.18 23.21
N ILE A 177 6.19 24.22 23.92
CA ILE A 177 5.17 24.52 24.94
C ILE A 177 5.74 25.47 25.99
N ASN A 178 6.93 25.13 26.51
CA ASN A 178 7.59 25.91 27.56
C ASN A 178 7.99 27.31 27.07
N GLU A 179 8.53 27.41 25.84
CA GLU A 179 8.92 28.69 25.24
C GLU A 179 7.72 29.64 25.05
N TYR A 180 6.61 29.12 24.51
CA TYR A 180 5.41 29.93 24.32
C TYR A 180 4.78 30.36 25.62
N ASN A 181 4.68 29.46 26.60
CA ASN A 181 4.17 29.77 27.92
C ASN A 181 5.03 30.82 28.67
N ALA A 182 6.35 30.75 28.53
CA ALA A 182 7.26 31.76 29.10
C ALA A 182 7.07 33.15 28.49
N LYS A 183 6.61 33.21 27.22
CA LYS A 183 6.25 34.49 26.56
C LYS A 183 4.83 34.97 26.83
N GLY A 184 4.09 34.29 27.72
CA GLY A 184 2.72 34.63 28.07
C GLY A 184 1.62 34.11 27.12
N TYR A 185 1.99 33.27 26.17
CA TYR A 185 1.03 32.61 25.27
C TYR A 185 0.68 31.21 25.81
N LYS A 186 -0.60 30.87 25.84
CA LYS A 186 -1.02 29.54 26.25
C LYS A 186 -0.90 28.56 25.11
N LEU A 187 0.12 27.72 25.15
CA LEU A 187 0.26 26.58 24.27
C LEU A 187 0.12 25.28 25.08
N THR A 188 -0.75 24.40 24.66
CA THR A 188 -0.99 23.10 25.32
C THR A 188 -0.69 21.96 24.35
N GLN A 189 -0.54 20.77 24.92
CA GLN A 189 -0.34 19.57 24.12
C GLN A 189 -1.54 19.27 23.23
N THR A 190 -1.27 18.65 22.08
CA THR A 190 -2.31 18.14 21.19
C THR A 190 -3.19 17.14 21.93
N THR A 191 -4.49 17.15 21.67
CA THR A 191 -5.44 16.18 22.25
C THR A 191 -4.95 14.75 21.99
N LEU A 192 -5.08 13.88 22.96
CA LEU A 192 -4.63 12.46 22.93
C LEU A 192 -3.12 12.24 23.10
N TRP A 193 -2.34 13.29 23.32
CA TRP A 193 -0.90 13.19 23.62
C TRP A 193 -0.56 13.66 25.03
#